data_cdbfcb8fbf5feccffe028ad2826aa222
#
_entry.id   cdbfcb8fbf5feccffe028ad2826aa222
#
_cell.length_a   1.000
_cell.length_b   1.000
_cell.length_c   1.000
_cell.angle_alpha   90.00
_cell.angle_beta   90.00
_cell.angle_gamma   90.00
#
_symmetry.space_group_name_H-M   'P 1'
#
loop_
_entity.id
_entity.type
_entity.pdbx_description
1 polymer ?
#
loop_
_entity_poly.entity_id
_entity_poly.type
_entity_poly.pdbx_seq_one_letter_code
_entity_poly.pdbx_strand_id
1 'polypeptide(L)'
;MTSKISQAFEKCRKERRPALISYTVAGDNTKNNSLKILNAISKHVDILELGFPHNTPIADGGQIQGSSHRALKKGIKLKDVFQIVRGFKKNNPKKPLILMGYFNLVYQSGENTFLKKCKDAGVDGLIIVDLSYPENKNFLKKKKKKSINFI
;
A
#
# COMPACT_ATOMS: atom_id res chain seq x y z
N MET A 1 10.17 16.09 10.23
CA MET A 1 10.34 14.69 10.66
C MET A 1 10.58 13.82 9.45
N THR A 2 11.61 12.99 9.48
CA THR A 2 11.94 12.02 8.42
C THR A 2 10.85 10.96 8.34
N SER A 3 10.42 10.56 7.13
CA SER A 3 9.37 9.55 6.99
C SER A 3 9.85 8.17 7.45
N LYS A 4 8.92 7.27 7.84
CA LYS A 4 9.28 5.90 8.22
C LYS A 4 9.94 5.13 7.06
N ILE A 5 9.55 5.42 5.82
CA ILE A 5 10.17 4.85 4.62
C ILE A 5 11.64 5.31 4.53
N SER A 6 11.90 6.61 4.67
CA SER A 6 13.26 7.14 4.68
C SER A 6 14.10 6.55 5.81
N GLN A 7 13.52 6.42 7.02
CA GLN A 7 14.20 5.78 8.15
C GLN A 7 14.59 4.33 7.87
N ALA A 8 13.71 3.56 7.18
CA ALA A 8 14.02 2.18 6.79
C ALA A 8 15.21 2.12 5.81
N PHE A 9 15.22 2.98 4.79
CA PHE A 9 16.34 3.05 3.86
C PHE A 9 17.64 3.53 4.51
N GLU A 10 17.57 4.51 5.42
CA GLU A 10 18.75 4.97 6.18
C GLU A 10 19.34 3.86 7.05
N LYS A 11 18.47 3.06 7.69
CA LYS A 11 18.91 1.88 8.45
C LYS A 11 19.66 0.90 7.56
N CYS A 12 19.07 0.50 6.42
CA CYS A 12 19.69 -0.42 5.48
C CYS A 12 21.03 0.09 4.97
N ARG A 13 21.13 1.40 4.67
CA ARG A 13 22.38 2.04 4.24
C ARG A 13 23.46 1.97 5.32
N LYS A 14 23.11 2.22 6.59
CA LYS A 14 24.06 2.07 7.72
C LYS A 14 24.53 0.64 7.88
N GLU A 15 23.65 -0.33 7.64
CA GLU A 15 23.95 -1.76 7.64
C GLU A 15 24.65 -2.25 6.36
N ARG A 16 24.92 -1.37 5.39
CA ARG A 16 25.57 -1.66 4.09
C ARG A 16 24.89 -2.78 3.32
N ARG A 17 23.57 -2.84 3.34
CA ARG A 17 22.76 -3.82 2.62
C ARG A 17 21.61 -3.16 1.87
N PRO A 18 21.07 -3.81 0.82
CA PRO A 18 19.84 -3.36 0.16
C PRO A 18 18.64 -3.47 1.11
N ALA A 19 17.60 -2.66 0.87
CA ALA A 19 16.32 -2.79 1.54
C ALA A 19 15.51 -3.92 0.88
N LEU A 20 14.93 -4.79 1.69
CA LEU A 20 13.98 -5.81 1.23
C LEU A 20 12.56 -5.26 1.34
N ILE A 21 11.89 -5.16 0.19
CA ILE A 21 10.48 -4.76 0.07
C ILE A 21 9.69 -5.99 -0.37
N SER A 22 8.61 -6.31 0.35
CA SER A 22 7.74 -7.43 -0.01
C SER A 22 6.34 -6.94 -0.37
N TYR A 23 5.82 -7.42 -1.49
CA TYR A 23 4.49 -7.14 -2.00
C TYR A 23 3.51 -8.28 -1.73
N THR A 24 2.28 -7.95 -1.34
CA THR A 24 1.15 -8.89 -1.31
C THR A 24 -0.15 -8.20 -1.73
N VAL A 25 -1.11 -8.96 -2.26
CA VAL A 25 -2.44 -8.42 -2.60
C VAL A 25 -3.37 -8.52 -1.39
N ALA A 26 -4.05 -7.40 -1.08
CA ALA A 26 -5.02 -7.36 0.02
C ALA A 26 -6.22 -8.27 -0.27
N GLY A 27 -6.51 -9.16 0.69
CA GLY A 27 -7.68 -10.03 0.61
C GLY A 27 -7.53 -11.24 -0.30
N ASP A 28 -6.36 -11.50 -0.83
CA ASP A 28 -6.11 -12.78 -1.48
C ASP A 28 -6.41 -13.90 -0.48
N ASN A 29 -7.39 -14.74 -0.83
CA ASN A 29 -8.04 -15.70 0.05
C ASN A 29 -9.04 -15.05 1.05
N THR A 30 -8.56 -14.35 2.08
CA THR A 30 -9.40 -13.67 3.07
C THR A 30 -8.69 -12.45 3.69
N LYS A 31 -9.46 -11.54 4.32
CA LYS A 31 -8.89 -10.42 5.09
C LYS A 31 -8.00 -10.89 6.24
N ASN A 32 -8.42 -11.92 6.95
CA ASN A 32 -7.67 -12.46 8.07
C ASN A 32 -6.34 -13.08 7.62
N ASN A 33 -6.34 -13.77 6.49
CA ASN A 33 -5.09 -14.32 5.93
C ASN A 33 -4.14 -13.21 5.50
N SER A 34 -4.63 -12.15 4.85
CA SER A 34 -3.80 -11.00 4.51
C SER A 34 -3.13 -10.40 5.75
N LEU A 35 -3.88 -10.23 6.84
CA LEU A 35 -3.32 -9.71 8.09
C LEU A 35 -2.28 -10.67 8.71
N LYS A 36 -2.55 -11.98 8.70
CA LYS A 36 -1.58 -13.00 9.16
C LYS A 36 -0.29 -12.97 8.32
N ILE A 37 -0.41 -12.90 7.00
CA ILE A 37 0.72 -12.83 6.08
C ILE A 37 1.53 -11.56 6.34
N LEU A 38 0.91 -10.37 6.39
CA LEU A 38 1.59 -9.12 6.69
C LEU A 38 2.35 -9.17 8.01
N ASN A 39 1.74 -9.72 9.08
CA ASN A 39 2.42 -9.87 10.38
C ASN A 39 3.60 -10.83 10.31
N ALA A 40 3.47 -11.94 9.60
CA ALA A 40 4.54 -12.93 9.45
C ALA A 40 5.74 -12.34 8.68
N ILE A 41 5.51 -11.80 7.48
CA ILE A 41 6.59 -11.28 6.64
C ILE A 41 7.21 -9.99 7.19
N SER A 42 6.46 -9.19 7.97
CA SER A 42 6.95 -7.92 8.54
C SER A 42 8.22 -8.06 9.38
N LYS A 43 8.46 -9.25 9.92
CA LYS A 43 9.65 -9.55 10.72
C LYS A 43 10.93 -9.68 9.88
N HIS A 44 10.78 -9.95 8.59
CA HIS A 44 11.87 -10.30 7.68
C HIS A 44 12.13 -9.25 6.60
N VAL A 45 11.26 -8.26 6.46
CA VAL A 45 11.37 -7.21 5.43
C VAL A 45 11.55 -5.82 6.06
N ASP A 46 12.08 -4.90 5.29
CA ASP A 46 12.26 -3.51 5.74
C ASP A 46 10.99 -2.69 5.50
N ILE A 47 10.34 -2.89 4.37
CA ILE A 47 9.12 -2.18 3.94
C ILE A 47 8.11 -3.20 3.44
N LEU A 48 6.84 -3.02 3.79
CA LEU A 48 5.72 -3.78 3.25
C LEU A 48 5.03 -2.99 2.16
N GLU A 49 4.64 -3.69 1.10
CA GLU A 49 3.80 -3.16 0.04
C GLU A 49 2.52 -4.00 -0.07
N LEU A 50 1.38 -3.34 0.03
CA LEU A 50 0.07 -3.97 0.00
C LEU A 50 -0.71 -3.46 -1.21
N GLY A 51 -0.97 -4.34 -2.18
CA GLY A 51 -1.78 -4.04 -3.34
C GLY A 51 -3.27 -3.99 -3.00
N PHE A 52 -3.99 -2.94 -3.40
CA PHE A 52 -5.45 -2.98 -3.42
C PHE A 52 -5.92 -3.55 -4.77
N PRO A 53 -6.72 -4.65 -4.74
CA PRO A 53 -7.01 -5.41 -5.95
C PRO A 53 -7.80 -4.60 -6.97
N HIS A 54 -7.47 -4.78 -8.26
CA HIS A 54 -8.14 -4.17 -9.39
C HIS A 54 -8.57 -5.26 -10.39
N ASN A 55 -9.68 -5.05 -11.11
CA ASN A 55 -10.21 -6.03 -12.06
C ASN A 55 -9.45 -6.05 -13.40
N THR A 56 -8.73 -4.98 -13.73
CA THR A 56 -7.96 -4.85 -14.97
C THR A 56 -6.54 -4.37 -14.66
N PRO A 57 -5.71 -5.19 -13.99
CA PRO A 57 -4.39 -4.80 -13.54
C PRO A 57 -3.36 -4.98 -14.67
N ILE A 58 -3.43 -4.14 -15.70
CA ILE A 58 -2.69 -4.26 -16.97
C ILE A 58 -1.16 -4.19 -16.84
N ALA A 59 -0.66 -3.56 -15.78
CA ALA A 59 0.77 -3.45 -15.52
C ALA A 59 1.32 -4.60 -14.65
N ASP A 60 0.45 -5.51 -14.18
CA ASP A 60 0.83 -6.59 -13.29
C ASP A 60 1.04 -7.91 -14.07
N GLY A 61 1.97 -8.73 -13.59
CA GLY A 61 2.16 -10.09 -14.10
C GLY A 61 1.08 -11.05 -13.63
N GLY A 62 0.98 -12.22 -14.28
CA GLY A 62 -0.10 -13.21 -14.09
C GLY A 62 -0.33 -13.65 -12.64
N GLN A 63 0.71 -13.72 -11.81
CA GLN A 63 0.58 -14.10 -10.40
C GLN A 63 -0.19 -13.01 -9.60
N ILE A 64 0.14 -11.75 -9.82
CA ILE A 64 -0.53 -10.62 -9.16
C ILE A 64 -1.94 -10.45 -9.70
N GLN A 65 -2.15 -10.59 -11.01
CA GLN A 65 -3.48 -10.60 -11.63
C GLN A 65 -4.35 -11.71 -11.02
N GLY A 66 -3.83 -12.93 -10.89
CA GLY A 66 -4.51 -14.06 -10.26
C GLY A 66 -4.89 -13.79 -8.81
N SER A 67 -3.98 -13.19 -8.03
CA SER A 67 -4.23 -12.80 -6.64
C SER A 67 -5.33 -11.73 -6.54
N SER A 68 -5.29 -10.72 -7.39
CA SER A 68 -6.32 -9.67 -7.47
C SER A 68 -7.68 -10.26 -7.83
N HIS A 69 -7.73 -11.17 -8.82
CA HIS A 69 -8.96 -11.85 -9.22
C HIS A 69 -9.56 -12.68 -8.06
N ARG A 70 -8.74 -13.46 -7.34
CA ARG A 70 -9.20 -14.24 -6.17
C ARG A 70 -9.75 -13.34 -5.08
N ALA A 71 -9.08 -12.22 -4.79
CA ALA A 71 -9.52 -11.25 -3.80
C ALA A 71 -10.87 -10.63 -4.17
N LEU A 72 -11.02 -10.17 -5.41
CA LEU A 72 -12.27 -9.57 -5.92
C LEU A 72 -13.41 -10.59 -5.94
N LYS A 73 -13.16 -11.83 -6.36
CA LYS A 73 -14.16 -12.92 -6.34
C LYS A 73 -14.65 -13.21 -4.92
N LYS A 74 -13.83 -12.99 -3.89
CA LYS A 74 -14.21 -13.08 -2.47
C LYS A 74 -14.87 -11.81 -1.93
N GLY A 75 -15.13 -10.81 -2.78
CA GLY A 75 -15.86 -9.59 -2.43
C GLY A 75 -15.05 -8.55 -1.68
N ILE A 76 -13.71 -8.59 -1.74
CA ILE A 76 -12.86 -7.56 -1.14
C ILE A 76 -13.14 -6.21 -1.78
N LYS A 77 -13.34 -5.21 -0.92
CA LYS A 77 -13.57 -3.81 -1.30
C LYS A 77 -12.45 -2.92 -0.72
N LEU A 78 -12.30 -1.72 -1.25
CA LEU A 78 -11.30 -0.76 -0.79
C LEU A 78 -11.41 -0.47 0.73
N LYS A 79 -12.63 -0.46 1.29
CA LYS A 79 -12.82 -0.33 2.75
C LYS A 79 -12.14 -1.44 3.56
N ASP A 80 -12.11 -2.65 3.00
CA ASP A 80 -11.51 -3.82 3.66
C ASP A 80 -9.98 -3.73 3.64
N VAL A 81 -9.41 -3.18 2.56
CA VAL A 81 -7.98 -2.87 2.48
C VAL A 81 -7.56 -1.94 3.62
N PHE A 82 -8.31 -0.86 3.86
CA PHE A 82 -8.02 0.04 4.98
C PHE A 82 -8.20 -0.64 6.35
N GLN A 83 -9.11 -1.60 6.48
CA GLN A 83 -9.24 -2.39 7.72
C GLN A 83 -8.01 -3.29 7.95
N ILE A 84 -7.51 -3.94 6.90
CA ILE A 84 -6.28 -4.75 6.95
C ILE A 84 -5.10 -3.87 7.40
N VAL A 85 -4.93 -2.69 6.77
CA VAL A 85 -3.86 -1.75 7.13
C VAL A 85 -3.96 -1.33 8.60
N ARG A 86 -5.16 -0.91 9.07
CA ARG A 86 -5.36 -0.54 10.49
C ARG A 86 -5.04 -1.68 11.44
N GLY A 87 -5.51 -2.89 11.13
CA GLY A 87 -5.23 -4.08 11.93
C GLY A 87 -3.74 -4.38 12.02
N PHE A 88 -3.02 -4.26 10.90
CA PHE A 88 -1.57 -4.41 10.87
C PHE A 88 -0.86 -3.32 11.68
N LYS A 89 -1.21 -2.06 11.46
CA LYS A 89 -0.56 -0.90 12.11
C LYS A 89 -0.80 -0.85 13.61
N LYS A 90 -1.88 -1.40 14.12
CA LYS A 90 -2.13 -1.52 15.57
C LYS A 90 -1.00 -2.26 16.27
N ASN A 91 -0.50 -3.34 15.67
CA ASN A 91 0.56 -4.17 16.24
C ASN A 91 1.96 -3.79 15.74
N ASN A 92 2.06 -3.09 14.61
CA ASN A 92 3.32 -2.74 13.95
C ASN A 92 3.38 -1.24 13.59
N PRO A 93 3.26 -0.31 14.57
CA PRO A 93 3.09 1.13 14.27
C PRO A 93 4.31 1.76 13.59
N LYS A 94 5.51 1.20 13.81
CA LYS A 94 6.77 1.70 13.24
C LYS A 94 7.11 1.11 11.86
N LYS A 95 6.56 -0.08 11.51
CA LYS A 95 6.87 -0.74 10.24
C LYS A 95 6.28 0.05 9.06
N PRO A 96 7.09 0.48 8.06
CA PRO A 96 6.57 1.17 6.88
C PRO A 96 5.63 0.26 6.09
N LEU A 97 4.50 0.83 5.64
CA LEU A 97 3.56 0.16 4.75
C LEU A 97 3.13 1.12 3.65
N ILE A 98 3.33 0.67 2.41
CA ILE A 98 2.96 1.35 1.18
C ILE A 98 1.68 0.68 0.64
N LEU A 99 0.72 1.47 0.17
CA LEU A 99 -0.37 0.94 -0.65
C LEU A 99 -0.02 1.14 -2.13
N MET A 100 -0.23 0.09 -2.92
CA MET A 100 -0.07 0.11 -4.37
C MET A 100 -1.39 -0.23 -5.07
N GLY A 101 -1.66 0.45 -6.18
CA GLY A 101 -2.79 0.11 -7.05
C GLY A 101 -3.04 1.11 -8.15
N TYR A 102 -4.24 1.06 -8.72
CA TYR A 102 -4.62 1.83 -9.90
C TYR A 102 -5.46 3.05 -9.55
N PHE A 103 -5.28 4.13 -10.31
CA PHE A 103 -5.89 5.43 -10.05
C PHE A 103 -7.42 5.42 -10.12
N ASN A 104 -8.00 4.56 -10.93
CA ASN A 104 -9.45 4.48 -11.07
C ASN A 104 -10.16 4.34 -9.70
N LEU A 105 -9.70 3.44 -8.82
CA LEU A 105 -10.29 3.26 -7.49
C LEU A 105 -10.10 4.47 -6.58
N VAL A 106 -8.99 5.18 -6.73
CA VAL A 106 -8.72 6.45 -6.03
C VAL A 106 -9.69 7.51 -6.50
N TYR A 107 -9.85 7.65 -7.82
CA TYR A 107 -10.74 8.61 -8.46
C TYR A 107 -12.20 8.37 -8.05
N GLN A 108 -12.70 7.14 -8.17
CA GLN A 108 -14.08 6.78 -7.79
C GLN A 108 -14.39 7.03 -6.32
N SER A 109 -13.43 6.84 -5.42
CA SER A 109 -13.62 7.12 -3.98
C SER A 109 -13.50 8.59 -3.63
N GLY A 110 -13.08 9.42 -4.59
CA GLY A 110 -12.69 10.81 -4.39
C GLY A 110 -11.30 10.94 -3.75
N GLU A 111 -10.36 11.59 -4.44
CA GLU A 111 -8.95 11.66 -4.05
C GLU A 111 -8.74 12.14 -2.60
N ASN A 112 -9.45 13.20 -2.18
CA ASN A 112 -9.34 13.72 -0.81
C ASN A 112 -9.83 12.73 0.24
N THR A 113 -10.92 12.02 -0.06
CA THR A 113 -11.48 10.96 0.79
C THR A 113 -10.54 9.79 0.89
N PHE A 114 -9.97 9.35 -0.25
CA PHE A 114 -8.98 8.28 -0.29
C PHE A 114 -7.74 8.62 0.55
N LEU A 115 -7.14 9.80 0.32
CA LEU A 115 -5.98 10.27 1.06
C LEU A 115 -6.25 10.42 2.57
N LYS A 116 -7.47 10.87 2.95
CA LYS A 116 -7.88 10.89 4.36
C LYS A 116 -7.91 9.48 4.94
N LYS A 117 -8.55 8.52 4.26
CA LYS A 117 -8.62 7.12 4.69
C LYS A 117 -7.23 6.47 4.78
N CYS A 118 -6.31 6.78 3.86
CA CYS A 118 -4.92 6.33 3.93
C CYS A 118 -4.25 6.84 5.22
N LYS A 119 -4.36 8.13 5.50
CA LYS A 119 -3.80 8.74 6.72
C LYS A 119 -4.39 8.09 7.97
N ASP A 120 -5.73 7.98 8.05
CA ASP A 120 -6.45 7.43 9.20
C ASP A 120 -6.15 5.94 9.42
N ALA A 121 -5.79 5.21 8.36
CA ALA A 121 -5.36 3.83 8.44
C ALA A 121 -3.87 3.65 8.81
N GLY A 122 -3.06 4.69 8.69
CA GLY A 122 -1.62 4.66 8.97
C GLY A 122 -0.75 4.25 7.78
N VAL A 123 -1.24 4.48 6.54
CA VAL A 123 -0.44 4.28 5.32
C VAL A 123 0.71 5.28 5.29
N ASP A 124 1.93 4.82 5.02
CA ASP A 124 3.12 5.64 4.98
C ASP A 124 3.47 6.11 3.56
N GLY A 125 3.10 5.35 2.53
CA GLY A 125 3.35 5.68 1.13
C GLY A 125 2.29 5.17 0.17
N LEU A 126 2.29 5.72 -1.05
CA LEU A 126 1.41 5.34 -2.15
C LEU A 126 2.22 5.14 -3.43
N ILE A 127 1.92 4.05 -4.13
CA ILE A 127 2.28 3.81 -5.53
C ILE A 127 0.98 3.75 -6.32
N ILE A 128 0.80 4.65 -7.27
CA ILE A 128 -0.34 4.64 -8.19
C ILE A 128 0.22 4.39 -9.58
N VAL A 129 0.05 3.15 -10.04
CA VAL A 129 0.77 2.57 -11.19
C VAL A 129 0.52 3.32 -12.50
N ASP A 130 -0.69 3.81 -12.69
CA ASP A 130 -1.18 4.47 -13.90
C ASP A 130 -1.33 5.99 -13.73
N LEU A 131 -0.69 6.60 -12.72
CA LEU A 131 -0.70 8.04 -12.49
C LEU A 131 0.72 8.61 -12.53
N SER A 132 1.26 8.74 -13.73
CA SER A 132 2.61 9.25 -13.97
C SER A 132 2.70 10.77 -13.94
N TYR A 133 3.91 11.30 -14.04
CA TYR A 133 4.15 12.72 -14.27
C TYR A 133 3.93 13.04 -15.76
N PRO A 134 3.26 14.15 -16.11
CA PRO A 134 2.82 15.29 -15.27
C PRO A 134 1.38 15.18 -14.72
N GLU A 135 0.62 14.13 -15.03
CA GLU A 135 -0.80 13.96 -14.67
C GLU A 135 -1.02 13.93 -13.16
N ASN A 136 -0.03 13.45 -12.42
CA ASN A 136 -0.07 13.35 -10.95
C ASN A 136 0.04 14.70 -10.21
N LYS A 137 0.35 15.82 -10.90
CA LYS A 137 0.61 17.13 -10.25
C LYS A 137 -0.49 17.55 -9.28
N ASN A 138 -1.75 17.42 -9.68
CA ASN A 138 -2.88 17.83 -8.85
C ASN A 138 -3.05 16.90 -7.63
N PHE A 139 -2.88 15.60 -7.83
CA PHE A 139 -2.93 14.61 -6.76
C PHE A 139 -1.79 14.84 -5.74
N LEU A 140 -0.58 15.14 -6.21
CA LEU A 140 0.57 15.44 -5.35
C LEU A 140 0.36 16.69 -4.49
N LYS A 141 -0.29 17.74 -5.01
CA LYS A 141 -0.65 18.92 -4.22
C LYS A 141 -1.60 18.57 -3.06
N LYS A 142 -2.61 17.73 -3.31
CA LYS A 142 -3.56 17.25 -2.29
C LYS A 142 -2.88 16.36 -1.25
N LYS A 143 -1.96 15.49 -1.68
CA LYS A 143 -1.20 14.58 -0.83
C LYS A 143 -0.26 15.29 0.15
N LYS A 144 0.40 16.40 -0.26
CA LYS A 144 1.32 17.17 0.61
C LYS A 144 0.70 17.51 1.97
N LYS A 145 -0.60 17.83 2.01
CA LYS A 145 -1.34 18.15 3.24
C LYS A 145 -1.58 16.93 4.16
N LYS A 146 -1.26 15.72 3.74
CA LYS A 146 -1.57 14.46 4.48
C LYS A 146 -0.34 13.71 4.98
N SER A 147 0.89 14.19 4.70
CA SER A 147 2.15 13.56 5.13
C SER A 147 2.31 12.10 4.66
N ILE A 148 1.79 11.75 3.49
CA ILE A 148 1.95 10.43 2.85
C ILE A 148 3.00 10.57 1.76
N ASN A 149 3.97 9.64 1.66
CA ASN A 149 4.92 9.61 0.56
C ASN A 149 4.23 9.17 -0.73
N PHE A 150 4.65 9.71 -1.87
CA PHE A 150 4.28 9.22 -3.20
C PHE A 150 5.56 8.72 -3.87
N ILE A 151 5.49 7.53 -4.40
CA ILE A 151 6.64 6.78 -4.93
C ILE A 151 6.41 6.53 -6.40
#